data_dac2272e88df13441217a37add1df549
#
_entry.id   dac2272e88df13441217a37add1df549
#
_cell.length_a   1.000
_cell.length_b   1.000
_cell.length_c   1.000
_cell.angle_alpha   90.00
_cell.angle_beta   90.00
_cell.angle_gamma   90.00
#
_symmetry.space_group_name_H-M   'P 1'
#
loop_
_entity.id
_entity.type
_entity.pdbx_description
1 polymer ?
#
loop_
_entity_poly.entity_id
_entity_poly.type
_entity_poly.pdbx_seq_one_letter_code
_entity_poly.pdbx_strand_id
1 'polypeptide(L)'
;MIDVSVLRLLLLTITGWLDRREREALAYLIEENRLLRKHVGERRLRFTDDDRRRLAMRAHRVGRKALRDLATIVTPDTLLRWHRQLVARKWTHMKQTGRRGVLAEIRQLVVRMAEENPTWGYTRIQGALKNLGHQVGRSTIARILKAWGVPPAPKRPTSWQTFLRAHWGAIAGADFFTTEVWTWRGLVTFYTMFAIDLATRRVRVVGITPHPDEAFMRQVVRTLSMADGDVCRVLICDRDAKWSAAVRERLEEAGIRVVQTPYEAPNANAYAERFVRSMKEECLDRIIPISEGHFRRAVTEFVAHYHRERNHQGLENALIEGAPMSSVGRVHRQSRLGGVLNFYRRAA
;
A
#
# COMPACT_ATOMS: atom_id res chain seq x y z
N MET A 1 -42.46 -4.05 -30.68
CA MET A 1 -42.07 -3.87 -29.26
C MET A 1 -42.71 -4.97 -28.46
N ILE A 2 -41.96 -5.90 -27.94
CA ILE A 2 -42.51 -6.96 -27.07
C ILE A 2 -42.84 -6.27 -25.74
N ASP A 3 -44.11 -6.36 -25.36
CA ASP A 3 -44.59 -5.73 -24.13
C ASP A 3 -43.89 -6.37 -22.92
N VAL A 4 -43.15 -5.53 -22.19
CA VAL A 4 -42.34 -5.95 -21.02
C VAL A 4 -43.22 -6.61 -19.94
N SER A 5 -44.49 -6.25 -19.87
CA SER A 5 -45.49 -6.82 -18.96
C SER A 5 -45.83 -8.27 -19.29
N VAL A 6 -45.94 -8.61 -20.58
CA VAL A 6 -46.18 -9.99 -21.03
C VAL A 6 -44.98 -10.90 -20.76
N LEU A 7 -43.78 -10.40 -21.01
CA LEU A 7 -42.53 -11.13 -20.71
C LEU A 7 -42.39 -11.40 -19.20
N ARG A 8 -42.75 -10.42 -18.37
CA ARG A 8 -42.72 -10.53 -16.92
C ARG A 8 -43.74 -11.54 -16.37
N LEU A 9 -44.93 -11.55 -16.90
CA LEU A 9 -45.96 -12.54 -16.58
C LEU A 9 -45.53 -13.96 -16.97
N LEU A 10 -44.93 -14.11 -18.15
CA LEU A 10 -44.44 -15.39 -18.64
C LEU A 10 -43.30 -15.94 -17.78
N LEU A 11 -42.38 -15.10 -17.36
CA LEU A 11 -41.32 -15.44 -16.41
C LEU A 11 -41.89 -15.85 -15.05
N LEU A 12 -42.89 -15.14 -14.52
CA LEU A 12 -43.50 -15.46 -13.22
C LEU A 12 -44.29 -16.78 -13.28
N THR A 13 -44.95 -17.10 -14.41
CA THR A 13 -45.64 -18.38 -14.57
C THR A 13 -44.68 -19.54 -14.71
N ILE A 14 -43.58 -19.37 -15.45
CA ILE A 14 -42.54 -20.41 -15.60
C ILE A 14 -41.82 -20.66 -14.26
N THR A 15 -41.43 -19.61 -13.53
CA THR A 15 -40.79 -19.76 -12.20
C THR A 15 -41.76 -20.41 -11.22
N GLY A 16 -43.03 -20.01 -11.18
CA GLY A 16 -44.06 -20.63 -10.32
C GLY A 16 -44.32 -22.09 -10.64
N TRP A 17 -44.25 -22.47 -11.93
CA TRP A 17 -44.41 -23.88 -12.37
C TRP A 17 -43.15 -24.71 -12.00
N LEU A 18 -41.94 -24.18 -12.21
CA LEU A 18 -40.71 -24.84 -11.79
C LEU A 18 -40.66 -25.05 -10.27
N ASP A 19 -41.00 -24.03 -9.50
CA ASP A 19 -41.07 -24.11 -8.03
C ASP A 19 -42.10 -25.15 -7.53
N ARG A 20 -43.21 -25.32 -8.24
CA ARG A 20 -44.21 -26.35 -7.88
C ARG A 20 -43.65 -27.75 -8.14
N ARG A 21 -43.05 -27.98 -9.31
CA ARG A 21 -42.47 -29.26 -9.70
C ARG A 21 -41.30 -29.67 -8.78
N GLU A 22 -40.45 -28.71 -8.41
CA GLU A 22 -39.38 -28.96 -7.45
C GLU A 22 -39.93 -29.31 -6.06
N ARG A 23 -40.99 -28.63 -5.60
CA ARG A 23 -41.65 -28.94 -4.33
C ARG A 23 -42.28 -30.33 -4.32
N GLU A 24 -42.96 -30.73 -5.39
CA GLU A 24 -43.53 -32.07 -5.54
C GLU A 24 -42.46 -33.16 -5.56
N ALA A 25 -41.35 -32.94 -6.29
CA ALA A 25 -40.22 -33.86 -6.30
C ALA A 25 -39.56 -33.97 -4.92
N LEU A 26 -39.43 -32.84 -4.21
CA LEU A 26 -38.89 -32.82 -2.85
C LEU A 26 -39.82 -33.57 -1.87
N ALA A 27 -41.14 -33.36 -1.98
CA ALA A 27 -42.11 -34.06 -1.16
C ALA A 27 -42.07 -35.58 -1.40
N TYR A 28 -41.97 -36.02 -2.67
CA TYR A 28 -41.75 -37.42 -3.00
C TYR A 28 -40.49 -37.99 -2.35
N LEU A 29 -39.38 -37.33 -2.50
CA LEU A 29 -38.08 -37.76 -1.90
C LEU A 29 -38.10 -37.83 -0.37
N ILE A 30 -38.84 -36.92 0.28
CA ILE A 30 -39.05 -36.94 1.74
C ILE A 30 -39.83 -38.18 2.14
N GLU A 31 -40.90 -38.49 1.44
CA GLU A 31 -41.75 -39.65 1.75
C GLU A 31 -41.01 -40.96 1.43
N GLU A 32 -40.32 -41.05 0.30
CA GLU A 32 -39.47 -42.19 -0.04
C GLU A 32 -38.41 -42.44 1.05
N ASN A 33 -37.74 -41.40 1.49
CA ASN A 33 -36.75 -41.48 2.58
C ASN A 33 -37.39 -41.98 3.88
N ARG A 34 -38.63 -41.51 4.18
CA ARG A 34 -39.40 -41.95 5.35
C ARG A 34 -39.73 -43.42 5.32
N LEU A 35 -40.18 -43.91 4.14
CA LEU A 35 -40.47 -45.34 3.90
C LEU A 35 -39.19 -46.19 4.00
N LEU A 36 -38.09 -45.76 3.39
CA LEU A 36 -36.81 -46.44 3.46
C LEU A 36 -36.33 -46.56 4.89
N ARG A 37 -36.45 -45.50 5.69
CA ARG A 37 -36.12 -45.54 7.14
C ARG A 37 -37.00 -46.55 7.90
N LYS A 38 -38.27 -46.59 7.60
CA LYS A 38 -39.18 -47.57 8.21
C LYS A 38 -38.76 -49.03 7.90
N HIS A 39 -38.33 -49.27 6.66
CA HIS A 39 -37.86 -50.60 6.22
C HIS A 39 -36.48 -50.96 6.80
N VAL A 40 -35.59 -49.98 6.95
CA VAL A 40 -34.26 -50.19 7.56
C VAL A 40 -34.38 -50.46 9.06
N GLY A 41 -35.45 -49.93 9.72
CA GLY A 41 -35.70 -50.10 11.16
C GLY A 41 -34.54 -49.54 12.01
N GLU A 42 -34.28 -50.20 13.13
CA GLU A 42 -33.22 -49.80 14.08
C GLU A 42 -31.80 -50.26 13.68
N ARG A 43 -31.64 -50.84 12.49
CA ARG A 43 -30.30 -51.28 12.04
C ARG A 43 -29.36 -50.14 11.92
N ARG A 44 -28.20 -50.22 12.58
CA ARG A 44 -27.14 -49.22 12.53
C ARG A 44 -26.50 -49.21 11.14
N LEU A 45 -26.78 -48.17 10.36
CA LEU A 45 -26.18 -47.98 9.05
C LEU A 45 -24.69 -47.66 9.21
N ARG A 46 -23.85 -48.37 8.46
CA ARG A 46 -22.41 -48.09 8.38
C ARG A 46 -22.15 -47.26 7.15
N PHE A 47 -21.77 -46.00 7.36
CA PHE A 47 -21.37 -45.07 6.30
C PHE A 47 -19.88 -45.14 6.07
N THR A 48 -19.46 -45.20 4.82
CA THR A 48 -18.07 -45.00 4.43
C THR A 48 -17.64 -43.54 4.67
N ASP A 49 -16.36 -43.26 4.66
CA ASP A 49 -15.88 -41.88 4.84
C ASP A 49 -16.28 -40.97 3.66
N ASP A 50 -16.44 -41.53 2.46
CA ASP A 50 -16.96 -40.80 1.30
C ASP A 50 -18.45 -40.45 1.45
N ASP A 51 -19.26 -41.38 1.93
CA ASP A 51 -20.67 -41.13 2.23
C ASP A 51 -20.85 -40.03 3.26
N ARG A 52 -20.07 -40.09 4.34
CA ARG A 52 -20.07 -39.06 5.38
C ARG A 52 -19.70 -37.71 4.83
N ARG A 53 -18.70 -37.66 3.91
CA ARG A 53 -18.25 -36.41 3.26
C ARG A 53 -19.34 -35.82 2.40
N ARG A 54 -19.95 -36.62 1.54
CA ARG A 54 -21.05 -36.20 0.62
C ARG A 54 -22.26 -35.68 1.41
N LEU A 55 -22.69 -36.43 2.40
CA LEU A 55 -23.82 -36.05 3.25
C LEU A 55 -23.54 -34.78 4.04
N ALA A 56 -22.35 -34.67 4.65
CA ALA A 56 -21.96 -33.49 5.43
C ALA A 56 -21.90 -32.21 4.58
N MET A 57 -21.37 -32.30 3.35
CA MET A 57 -21.28 -31.13 2.46
C MET A 57 -22.68 -30.68 2.01
N ARG A 58 -23.58 -31.59 1.70
CA ARG A 58 -24.96 -31.25 1.32
C ARG A 58 -25.73 -30.68 2.52
N ALA A 59 -25.63 -31.34 3.68
CA ALA A 59 -26.27 -30.89 4.91
C ALA A 59 -25.85 -29.48 5.34
N HIS A 60 -24.57 -29.11 5.18
CA HIS A 60 -24.12 -27.77 5.48
C HIS A 60 -24.78 -26.71 4.61
N ARG A 61 -24.98 -26.98 3.32
CA ARG A 61 -25.66 -26.06 2.39
C ARG A 61 -27.16 -25.91 2.68
N VAL A 62 -27.83 -26.97 3.10
CA VAL A 62 -29.26 -26.99 3.46
C VAL A 62 -29.49 -26.22 4.77
N GLY A 63 -28.55 -26.29 5.70
CA GLY A 63 -28.63 -25.60 7.00
C GLY A 63 -29.46 -26.36 8.04
N ARG A 64 -29.19 -26.08 9.33
CA ARG A 64 -29.74 -26.83 10.48
C ARG A 64 -31.27 -26.78 10.58
N LYS A 65 -31.89 -25.65 10.25
CA LYS A 65 -33.33 -25.46 10.37
C LYS A 65 -34.06 -26.37 9.38
N ALA A 66 -33.72 -26.31 8.10
CA ALA A 66 -34.33 -27.12 7.06
C ALA A 66 -34.01 -28.62 7.22
N LEU A 67 -32.85 -29.00 7.74
CA LEU A 67 -32.51 -30.39 8.03
C LEU A 67 -33.41 -31.03 9.13
N ARG A 68 -34.03 -30.25 10.02
CA ARG A 68 -34.97 -30.75 11.03
C ARG A 68 -36.31 -31.14 10.41
N ASP A 69 -36.70 -30.42 9.37
CA ASP A 69 -37.97 -30.65 8.67
C ASP A 69 -37.85 -31.82 7.68
N LEU A 70 -36.60 -32.17 7.33
CA LEU A 70 -36.30 -33.31 6.47
C LEU A 70 -36.14 -34.59 7.31
N ALA A 71 -36.76 -35.69 6.87
CA ALA A 71 -36.58 -37.01 7.47
C ALA A 71 -35.20 -37.58 7.13
N THR A 72 -34.14 -37.04 7.78
CA THR A 72 -32.76 -37.43 7.49
C THR A 72 -32.39 -38.78 8.11
N ILE A 73 -31.63 -39.63 7.39
CA ILE A 73 -31.15 -40.94 7.87
C ILE A 73 -30.19 -40.77 9.09
N VAL A 74 -29.54 -39.63 9.20
CA VAL A 74 -28.62 -39.27 10.27
C VAL A 74 -29.08 -37.93 10.87
N THR A 75 -28.97 -37.79 12.18
CA THR A 75 -29.38 -36.54 12.85
C THR A 75 -28.66 -35.33 12.32
N PRO A 76 -29.33 -34.15 12.21
CA PRO A 76 -28.73 -32.92 11.74
C PRO A 76 -27.43 -32.58 12.45
N ASP A 77 -27.39 -32.81 13.77
CA ASP A 77 -26.21 -32.52 14.59
C ASP A 77 -25.00 -33.40 14.24
N THR A 78 -25.27 -34.67 13.89
CA THR A 78 -24.21 -35.61 13.41
C THR A 78 -23.66 -35.18 12.07
N LEU A 79 -24.54 -34.80 11.13
CA LEU A 79 -24.15 -34.30 9.80
C LEU A 79 -23.28 -33.03 9.89
N LEU A 80 -23.70 -32.07 10.69
CA LEU A 80 -22.94 -30.84 10.92
C LEU A 80 -21.64 -31.07 11.72
N ARG A 81 -21.61 -32.06 12.60
CA ARG A 81 -20.37 -32.51 13.28
C ARG A 81 -19.38 -33.09 12.27
N TRP A 82 -19.83 -33.92 11.34
CA TRP A 82 -18.97 -34.46 10.28
C TRP A 82 -18.43 -33.33 9.40
N HIS A 83 -19.26 -32.35 9.03
CA HIS A 83 -18.76 -31.19 8.28
C HIS A 83 -17.65 -30.44 9.03
N ARG A 84 -17.86 -30.14 10.32
CA ARG A 84 -16.84 -29.49 11.17
C ARG A 84 -15.55 -30.29 11.23
N GLN A 85 -15.64 -31.62 11.34
CA GLN A 85 -14.47 -32.50 11.32
C GLN A 85 -13.74 -32.48 9.97
N LEU A 86 -14.47 -32.44 8.86
CA LEU A 86 -13.88 -32.32 7.51
C LEU A 86 -13.15 -30.99 7.33
N VAL A 87 -13.75 -29.90 7.79
CA VAL A 87 -13.11 -28.58 7.80
C VAL A 87 -11.87 -28.60 8.68
N ALA A 88 -11.98 -29.11 9.91
CA ALA A 88 -10.82 -29.22 10.81
C ALA A 88 -9.69 -30.04 10.20
N ARG A 89 -9.97 -31.20 9.56
CA ARG A 89 -8.96 -32.00 8.86
C ARG A 89 -8.30 -31.27 7.69
N LYS A 90 -9.06 -30.45 6.95
CA LYS A 90 -8.52 -29.66 5.83
C LYS A 90 -7.59 -28.52 6.33
N TRP A 91 -7.88 -27.96 7.51
CA TRP A 91 -7.10 -26.88 8.12
C TRP A 91 -6.08 -27.37 9.14
N THR A 92 -6.20 -28.60 9.61
CA THR A 92 -5.14 -29.22 10.39
C THR A 92 -4.05 -29.63 9.39
N HIS A 93 -3.10 -28.73 9.15
CA HIS A 93 -1.85 -29.16 8.58
C HIS A 93 -1.37 -30.31 9.46
N MET A 94 -1.18 -31.49 8.86
CA MET A 94 -0.38 -32.53 9.51
C MET A 94 0.82 -31.81 10.09
N LYS A 95 1.00 -31.88 11.42
CA LYS A 95 2.27 -31.51 12.03
C LYS A 95 3.30 -32.33 11.24
N GLN A 96 3.95 -31.70 10.27
CA GLN A 96 5.13 -32.28 9.68
C GLN A 96 6.00 -32.59 10.90
N THR A 97 6.29 -33.84 11.09
CA THR A 97 7.32 -34.30 12.06
C THR A 97 8.48 -33.37 11.82
N GLY A 98 8.70 -32.46 12.80
CA GLY A 98 9.49 -31.25 12.59
C GLY A 98 10.80 -31.63 11.93
N ARG A 99 11.19 -30.87 10.89
CA ARG A 99 12.52 -30.92 10.28
C ARG A 99 13.51 -31.19 11.39
N ARG A 100 14.33 -32.28 11.28
CA ARG A 100 15.36 -32.64 12.27
C ARG A 100 16.03 -31.36 12.73
N GLY A 101 15.95 -31.07 14.04
CA GLY A 101 16.47 -29.81 14.57
C GLY A 101 17.94 -29.67 14.20
N VAL A 102 18.36 -28.43 13.95
CA VAL A 102 19.79 -28.15 13.70
C VAL A 102 20.61 -28.75 14.82
N LEU A 103 21.63 -29.53 14.49
CA LEU A 103 22.54 -30.18 15.45
C LEU A 103 23.06 -29.16 16.47
N ALA A 104 23.26 -29.59 17.71
CA ALA A 104 23.71 -28.69 18.79
C ALA A 104 25.03 -27.98 18.43
N GLU A 105 25.93 -28.66 17.75
CA GLU A 105 27.19 -28.13 17.25
C GLU A 105 26.99 -26.93 16.28
N ILE A 106 26.06 -27.06 15.35
CA ILE A 106 25.76 -25.99 14.40
C ILE A 106 25.13 -24.78 15.13
N ARG A 107 24.32 -25.01 16.18
CA ARG A 107 23.78 -23.90 17.00
C ARG A 107 24.88 -23.13 17.70
N GLN A 108 25.82 -23.86 18.33
CA GLN A 108 27.00 -23.27 18.99
C GLN A 108 27.86 -22.51 17.99
N LEU A 109 28.06 -23.05 16.79
CA LEU A 109 28.82 -22.39 15.72
C LEU A 109 28.15 -21.08 15.27
N VAL A 110 26.83 -21.07 15.11
CA VAL A 110 26.06 -19.85 14.78
C VAL A 110 26.25 -18.78 15.85
N VAL A 111 26.18 -19.16 17.13
CA VAL A 111 26.37 -18.22 18.24
C VAL A 111 27.80 -17.68 18.25
N ARG A 112 28.80 -18.57 18.17
CA ARG A 112 30.21 -18.15 18.11
C ARG A 112 30.49 -17.20 16.93
N MET A 113 30.00 -17.52 15.73
CA MET A 113 30.16 -16.65 14.56
C MET A 113 29.56 -15.25 14.81
N ALA A 114 28.44 -15.16 15.52
CA ALA A 114 27.80 -13.88 15.83
C ALA A 114 28.56 -13.10 16.90
N GLU A 115 29.09 -13.77 17.93
CA GLU A 115 29.85 -13.18 19.03
C GLU A 115 31.24 -12.69 18.58
N GLU A 116 31.95 -13.52 17.81
CA GLU A 116 33.27 -13.17 17.26
C GLU A 116 33.19 -12.09 16.18
N ASN A 117 32.01 -11.95 15.52
CA ASN A 117 31.79 -10.99 14.44
C ASN A 117 30.52 -10.17 14.67
N PRO A 118 30.51 -9.19 15.59
CA PRO A 118 29.32 -8.43 15.96
C PRO A 118 28.65 -7.69 14.78
N THR A 119 29.37 -7.48 13.70
CA THR A 119 28.89 -6.83 12.48
C THR A 119 28.23 -7.78 11.48
N TRP A 120 28.27 -9.10 11.72
CA TRP A 120 27.73 -10.07 10.80
C TRP A 120 26.21 -10.21 10.97
N GLY A 121 25.47 -9.88 9.90
CA GLY A 121 24.04 -10.15 9.82
C GLY A 121 23.74 -11.62 9.49
N TYR A 122 22.50 -12.01 9.66
CA TYR A 122 22.03 -13.40 9.42
C TYR A 122 22.40 -13.95 8.04
N THR A 123 22.38 -13.11 7.00
CA THR A 123 22.76 -13.52 5.63
C THR A 123 24.25 -13.83 5.51
N ARG A 124 25.10 -13.09 6.21
CA ARG A 124 26.55 -13.33 6.20
C ARG A 124 26.91 -14.60 6.98
N ILE A 125 26.28 -14.82 8.13
CA ILE A 125 26.40 -16.06 8.90
C ILE A 125 25.90 -17.26 8.07
N GLN A 126 24.81 -17.11 7.35
CA GLN A 126 24.30 -18.13 6.44
C GLN A 126 25.32 -18.49 5.34
N GLY A 127 25.94 -17.49 4.73
CA GLY A 127 27.00 -17.71 3.73
C GLY A 127 28.22 -18.41 4.31
N ALA A 128 28.66 -18.03 5.51
CA ALA A 128 29.78 -18.68 6.20
C ALA A 128 29.47 -20.13 6.51
N LEU A 129 28.27 -20.45 6.99
CA LEU A 129 27.83 -21.84 7.22
C LEU A 129 27.76 -22.65 5.93
N LYS A 130 27.32 -22.04 4.83
CA LYS A 130 27.29 -22.69 3.51
C LYS A 130 28.70 -23.06 3.04
N ASN A 131 29.69 -22.20 3.27
CA ASN A 131 31.11 -22.51 2.96
C ASN A 131 31.66 -23.67 3.78
N LEU A 132 31.11 -23.92 4.97
CA LEU A 132 31.43 -25.08 5.82
C LEU A 132 30.57 -26.31 5.52
N GLY A 133 29.78 -26.30 4.42
CA GLY A 133 28.92 -27.42 4.03
C GLY A 133 27.57 -27.48 4.76
N HIS A 134 27.24 -26.50 5.61
CA HIS A 134 26.00 -26.50 6.38
C HIS A 134 24.93 -25.63 5.74
N GLN A 135 23.78 -26.22 5.35
CA GLN A 135 22.63 -25.50 4.83
C GLN A 135 21.64 -25.13 5.94
N VAL A 136 21.75 -23.92 6.47
CA VAL A 136 20.86 -23.39 7.53
C VAL A 136 20.10 -22.20 7.01
N GLY A 137 18.77 -22.21 7.15
CA GLY A 137 17.94 -21.09 6.69
C GLY A 137 18.12 -19.84 7.57
N ARG A 138 18.02 -18.65 6.97
CA ARG A 138 18.14 -17.34 7.64
C ARG A 138 17.22 -17.22 8.87
N SER A 139 15.96 -17.66 8.75
CA SER A 139 14.99 -17.65 9.86
C SER A 139 15.40 -18.56 11.02
N THR A 140 16.08 -19.67 10.72
CA THR A 140 16.62 -20.58 11.74
C THR A 140 17.78 -19.93 12.48
N ILE A 141 18.69 -19.26 11.78
CA ILE A 141 19.80 -18.49 12.39
C ILE A 141 19.24 -17.40 13.32
N ALA A 142 18.26 -16.62 12.85
CA ALA A 142 17.60 -15.58 13.65
C ALA A 142 16.96 -16.15 14.93
N ARG A 143 16.30 -17.32 14.83
CA ARG A 143 15.69 -17.99 15.98
C ARG A 143 16.72 -18.53 16.97
N ILE A 144 17.84 -19.06 16.48
CA ILE A 144 18.94 -19.53 17.32
C ILE A 144 19.52 -18.35 18.11
N LEU A 145 19.89 -17.28 17.44
CA LEU A 145 20.49 -16.11 18.09
C LEU A 145 19.53 -15.45 19.07
N LYS A 146 18.25 -15.36 18.75
CA LYS A 146 17.22 -14.88 19.68
C LYS A 146 17.10 -15.76 20.92
N ALA A 147 17.13 -17.07 20.77
CA ALA A 147 17.04 -18.02 21.88
C ALA A 147 18.26 -17.94 22.83
N TRP A 148 19.41 -17.51 22.33
CA TRP A 148 20.65 -17.33 23.11
C TRP A 148 20.86 -15.88 23.59
N GLY A 149 19.86 -15.01 23.41
CA GLY A 149 19.93 -13.60 23.85
C GLY A 149 20.91 -12.74 23.06
N VAL A 150 21.44 -13.25 21.94
CA VAL A 150 22.31 -12.45 21.06
C VAL A 150 21.44 -11.51 20.24
N PRO A 151 21.56 -10.19 20.43
CA PRO A 151 20.76 -9.23 19.68
C PRO A 151 21.02 -9.39 18.18
N PRO A 152 20.02 -9.11 17.31
CA PRO A 152 20.27 -9.06 15.88
C PRO A 152 21.39 -8.06 15.63
N ALA A 153 22.34 -8.41 14.74
CA ALA A 153 23.31 -7.42 14.27
C ALA A 153 22.54 -6.15 13.93
N PRO A 154 22.98 -4.99 14.41
CA PRO A 154 22.26 -3.75 14.15
C PRO A 154 21.98 -3.75 12.66
N LYS A 155 20.69 -3.57 12.28
CA LYS A 155 20.36 -3.31 10.90
C LYS A 155 21.24 -2.16 10.54
N ARG A 156 22.37 -2.42 9.88
CA ARG A 156 23.17 -1.33 9.35
C ARG A 156 22.18 -0.54 8.54
N PRO A 157 21.87 0.71 8.95
CA PRO A 157 21.08 1.54 8.09
C PRO A 157 21.77 1.41 6.74
N THR A 158 21.03 1.14 5.67
CA THR A 158 21.61 1.16 4.32
C THR A 158 22.46 2.43 4.28
N SER A 159 23.57 2.43 3.56
CA SER A 159 24.43 3.63 3.43
C SER A 159 23.59 4.88 3.13
N TRP A 160 22.49 4.70 2.40
CA TRP A 160 21.47 5.69 2.09
C TRP A 160 20.71 6.18 3.33
N GLN A 161 20.24 5.31 4.19
CA GLN A 161 19.53 5.70 5.43
C GLN A 161 20.45 6.42 6.41
N THR A 162 21.70 6.02 6.50
CA THR A 162 22.70 6.71 7.35
C THR A 162 22.98 8.08 6.79
N PHE A 163 23.16 8.19 5.48
CA PHE A 163 23.36 9.45 4.78
C PHE A 163 22.16 10.39 5.02
N LEU A 164 20.94 9.93 4.78
CA LEU A 164 19.74 10.73 5.02
C LEU A 164 19.64 11.21 6.47
N ARG A 165 19.90 10.34 7.46
CA ARG A 165 19.84 10.72 8.87
C ARG A 165 20.88 11.75 9.25
N ALA A 166 22.12 11.60 8.76
CA ALA A 166 23.21 12.53 9.08
C ALA A 166 23.01 13.93 8.48
N HIS A 167 22.26 14.02 7.37
CA HIS A 167 22.08 15.27 6.62
C HIS A 167 20.62 15.75 6.58
N TRP A 168 19.72 15.16 7.38
CA TRP A 168 18.29 15.34 7.29
C TRP A 168 17.81 16.79 7.23
N GLY A 169 18.42 17.67 8.02
CA GLY A 169 18.09 19.10 8.05
C GLY A 169 18.72 19.92 6.90
N ALA A 170 19.49 19.29 6.02
CA ALA A 170 20.20 19.99 4.93
C ALA A 170 19.93 19.33 3.56
N ILE A 171 18.94 18.42 3.48
CA ILE A 171 18.60 17.71 2.23
C ILE A 171 17.35 18.28 1.64
N ALA A 172 17.38 18.58 0.35
CA ALA A 172 16.20 18.83 -0.47
C ALA A 172 16.07 17.77 -1.57
N GLY A 173 14.84 17.38 -1.88
CA GLY A 173 14.51 16.63 -3.09
C GLY A 173 14.14 17.60 -4.20
N ALA A 174 14.60 17.35 -5.42
CA ALA A 174 14.24 18.14 -6.59
C ALA A 174 13.63 17.25 -7.66
N ASP A 175 12.61 17.74 -8.34
CA ASP A 175 11.93 17.02 -9.38
C ASP A 175 11.22 17.96 -10.36
N PHE A 176 10.80 17.38 -11.48
CA PHE A 176 9.99 18.04 -12.49
C PHE A 176 8.62 17.39 -12.58
N PHE A 177 7.59 18.21 -12.78
CA PHE A 177 6.32 17.70 -13.29
C PHE A 177 5.86 18.51 -14.50
N THR A 178 5.04 17.88 -15.33
CA THR A 178 4.49 18.49 -16.53
C THR A 178 3.01 18.74 -16.37
N THR A 179 2.55 19.84 -17.02
CA THR A 179 1.14 20.19 -17.11
C THR A 179 0.86 20.77 -18.50
N GLU A 180 -0.21 20.31 -19.12
CA GLU A 180 -0.69 20.86 -20.37
C GLU A 180 -1.52 22.10 -20.11
N VAL A 181 -1.19 23.18 -20.81
CA VAL A 181 -1.81 24.50 -20.67
C VAL A 181 -2.35 24.95 -22.00
N TRP A 182 -3.60 25.33 -22.05
CA TRP A 182 -4.20 25.99 -23.20
C TRP A 182 -3.62 27.39 -23.37
N THR A 183 -3.07 27.68 -24.52
CA THR A 183 -2.53 28.99 -24.89
C THR A 183 -3.17 29.44 -26.17
N TRP A 184 -3.00 30.72 -26.53
CA TRP A 184 -3.46 31.24 -27.84
C TRP A 184 -2.80 30.52 -29.03
N ARG A 185 -1.68 29.79 -28.79
CA ARG A 185 -0.99 28.93 -29.78
C ARG A 185 -1.41 27.46 -29.73
N GLY A 186 -2.44 27.13 -28.94
CA GLY A 186 -2.89 25.77 -28.71
C GLY A 186 -2.39 25.19 -27.36
N LEU A 187 -2.41 23.87 -27.26
CA LEU A 187 -2.01 23.16 -26.07
C LEU A 187 -0.46 23.09 -26.00
N VAL A 188 0.09 23.61 -24.90
CA VAL A 188 1.55 23.65 -24.66
C VAL A 188 1.86 22.95 -23.34
N THR A 189 2.85 22.07 -23.35
CA THR A 189 3.34 21.39 -22.16
C THR A 189 4.31 22.29 -21.41
N PHE A 190 3.99 22.62 -20.17
CA PHE A 190 4.88 23.35 -19.25
C PHE A 190 5.55 22.38 -18.29
N TYR A 191 6.84 22.59 -18.07
CA TYR A 191 7.66 21.90 -17.10
C TYR A 191 7.79 22.80 -15.87
N THR A 192 7.39 22.28 -14.71
CA THR A 192 7.57 22.95 -13.41
C THR A 192 8.69 22.25 -12.65
N MET A 193 9.76 23.01 -12.37
CA MET A 193 10.84 22.55 -11.52
C MET A 193 10.60 23.04 -10.09
N PHE A 194 10.69 22.14 -9.10
CA PHE A 194 10.56 22.46 -7.70
C PHE A 194 11.60 21.73 -6.85
N ALA A 195 11.86 22.27 -5.67
CA ALA A 195 12.63 21.63 -4.63
C ALA A 195 11.78 21.54 -3.35
N ILE A 196 11.88 20.41 -2.65
CA ILE A 196 11.20 20.16 -1.37
C ILE A 196 12.24 19.84 -0.30
N ASP A 197 12.25 20.58 0.77
CA ASP A 197 13.05 20.29 1.95
C ASP A 197 12.52 19.03 2.66
N LEU A 198 13.39 18.09 2.95
CA LEU A 198 12.96 16.79 3.49
C LEU A 198 12.58 16.87 4.97
N ALA A 199 13.12 17.80 5.73
CA ALA A 199 12.84 17.95 7.14
C ALA A 199 11.53 18.73 7.37
N THR A 200 11.43 19.90 6.75
CA THR A 200 10.31 20.84 6.95
C THR A 200 9.14 20.59 6.02
N ARG A 201 9.33 19.85 4.94
CA ARG A 201 8.37 19.68 3.82
C ARG A 201 8.09 20.95 3.03
N ARG A 202 8.85 22.00 3.29
CA ARG A 202 8.72 23.26 2.56
C ARG A 202 9.05 23.05 1.10
N VAL A 203 8.18 23.51 0.23
CA VAL A 203 8.33 23.42 -1.23
C VAL A 203 8.65 24.77 -1.78
N ARG A 204 9.59 24.81 -2.72
CA ARG A 204 9.93 26.00 -3.50
C ARG A 204 9.81 25.67 -4.97
N VAL A 205 8.98 26.41 -5.67
CA VAL A 205 8.95 26.36 -7.12
C VAL A 205 10.13 27.17 -7.66
N VAL A 206 11.04 26.50 -8.32
CA VAL A 206 12.31 27.09 -8.79
C VAL A 206 12.13 27.73 -10.15
N GLY A 207 11.27 27.14 -11.00
CA GLY A 207 10.97 27.71 -12.30
C GLY A 207 9.88 26.95 -13.05
N ILE A 208 9.26 27.64 -14.00
CA ILE A 208 8.22 27.10 -14.90
C ILE A 208 8.57 27.53 -16.32
N THR A 209 8.68 26.57 -17.25
CA THR A 209 9.04 26.82 -18.64
C THR A 209 8.42 25.80 -19.59
N PRO A 210 8.07 26.15 -20.82
CA PRO A 210 7.77 25.17 -21.85
C PRO A 210 9.04 24.52 -22.45
N HIS A 211 10.23 25.12 -22.21
CA HIS A 211 11.49 24.65 -22.77
C HIS A 211 12.55 24.49 -21.66
N PRO A 212 12.66 23.30 -21.04
CA PRO A 212 13.64 23.04 -20.00
C PRO A 212 15.05 22.81 -20.57
N ASP A 213 15.57 23.84 -21.22
CA ASP A 213 16.88 23.87 -21.88
C ASP A 213 18.01 24.21 -20.89
N GLU A 214 19.24 24.27 -21.42
CA GLU A 214 20.42 24.61 -20.61
C GLU A 214 20.33 26.01 -20.01
N ALA A 215 19.73 26.99 -20.70
CA ALA A 215 19.58 28.34 -20.19
C ALA A 215 18.63 28.36 -18.98
N PHE A 216 17.52 27.62 -19.05
CA PHE A 216 16.64 27.42 -17.93
C PHE A 216 17.35 26.71 -16.76
N MET A 217 18.11 25.65 -17.01
CA MET A 217 18.84 24.94 -15.96
C MET A 217 19.92 25.81 -15.29
N ARG A 218 20.57 26.70 -16.03
CA ARG A 218 21.47 27.72 -15.43
C ARG A 218 20.73 28.65 -14.49
N GLN A 219 19.51 29.07 -14.83
CA GLN A 219 18.68 29.87 -13.94
C GLN A 219 18.22 29.09 -12.69
N VAL A 220 17.91 27.80 -12.85
CA VAL A 220 17.61 26.90 -11.73
C VAL A 220 18.77 26.85 -10.74
N VAL A 221 20.00 26.66 -11.22
CA VAL A 221 21.21 26.68 -10.37
C VAL A 221 21.32 27.98 -9.61
N ARG A 222 21.17 29.13 -10.26
CA ARG A 222 21.21 30.46 -9.61
C ARG A 222 20.15 30.58 -8.52
N THR A 223 18.92 30.19 -8.83
CA THR A 223 17.80 30.28 -7.89
C THR A 223 18.01 29.41 -6.66
N LEU A 224 18.57 28.20 -6.84
CA LEU A 224 18.90 27.29 -5.73
C LEU A 224 20.07 27.79 -4.89
N SER A 225 21.09 28.40 -5.51
CA SER A 225 22.29 28.92 -4.82
C SER A 225 22.03 30.24 -4.05
N MET A 226 21.07 31.06 -4.51
CA MET A 226 20.76 32.37 -3.91
C MET A 226 19.67 32.29 -2.83
N ALA A 227 19.23 31.09 -2.45
CA ALA A 227 18.16 30.93 -1.49
C ALA A 227 18.64 31.26 -0.06
N ASP A 228 18.34 32.47 0.39
CA ASP A 228 18.58 32.91 1.75
C ASP A 228 17.84 32.06 2.78
N GLY A 229 18.55 31.54 3.77
CA GLY A 229 18.01 30.96 5.00
C GLY A 229 17.86 29.45 5.07
N ASP A 230 17.63 28.73 3.98
CA ASP A 230 17.59 27.26 3.95
C ASP A 230 18.85 26.73 3.23
N VAL A 231 19.85 26.38 3.98
CA VAL A 231 21.11 25.85 3.42
C VAL A 231 20.86 24.42 2.93
N CYS A 232 20.29 24.30 1.71
CA CYS A 232 20.31 23.02 1.00
C CYS A 232 21.76 22.67 0.67
N ARG A 233 22.36 21.76 1.44
CA ARG A 233 23.72 21.25 1.18
C ARG A 233 23.73 20.02 0.31
N VAL A 234 22.61 19.34 0.23
CA VAL A 234 22.45 18.09 -0.55
C VAL A 234 21.15 18.14 -1.30
N LEU A 235 21.26 18.05 -2.62
CA LEU A 235 20.10 17.99 -3.51
C LEU A 235 19.96 16.58 -4.09
N ILE A 236 18.85 15.92 -3.77
CA ILE A 236 18.49 14.64 -4.37
C ILE A 236 17.69 14.92 -5.63
N CYS A 237 18.12 14.38 -6.75
CA CYS A 237 17.39 14.44 -8.02
C CYS A 237 17.32 13.07 -8.69
N ASP A 238 16.43 12.94 -9.64
CA ASP A 238 16.36 11.78 -10.50
C ASP A 238 17.53 11.73 -11.51
N ARG A 239 17.54 10.74 -12.39
CA ARG A 239 18.53 10.57 -13.45
C ARG A 239 18.11 11.19 -14.79
N ASP A 240 17.20 12.15 -14.76
CA ASP A 240 16.78 12.83 -15.97
C ASP A 240 17.97 13.55 -16.64
N ALA A 241 17.98 13.54 -17.96
CA ALA A 241 19.05 14.17 -18.78
C ALA A 241 19.20 15.68 -18.52
N LYS A 242 18.16 16.35 -18.00
CA LYS A 242 18.22 17.77 -17.59
C LYS A 242 19.27 18.02 -16.49
N TRP A 243 19.54 17.04 -15.64
CA TRP A 243 20.61 17.06 -14.64
C TRP A 243 21.95 16.67 -15.28
N SER A 244 22.35 17.38 -16.33
CA SER A 244 23.61 17.15 -17.02
C SER A 244 24.83 17.27 -16.10
N ALA A 245 25.98 16.73 -16.52
CA ALA A 245 27.21 16.84 -15.75
C ALA A 245 27.55 18.31 -15.45
N ALA A 246 27.40 19.20 -16.44
CA ALA A 246 27.66 20.63 -16.28
C ALA A 246 26.73 21.32 -15.26
N VAL A 247 25.46 20.93 -15.20
CA VAL A 247 24.51 21.45 -14.19
C VAL A 247 24.90 21.00 -12.79
N ARG A 248 25.28 19.74 -12.64
CA ARG A 248 25.70 19.18 -11.33
C ARG A 248 26.99 19.83 -10.84
N GLU A 249 27.97 19.99 -11.70
CA GLU A 249 29.25 20.64 -11.40
C GLU A 249 29.03 22.08 -10.89
N ARG A 250 28.19 22.86 -11.56
CA ARG A 250 27.83 24.22 -11.12
C ARG A 250 27.11 24.27 -9.77
N LEU A 251 26.29 23.28 -9.47
CA LEU A 251 25.66 23.17 -8.14
C LEU A 251 26.68 22.82 -7.06
N GLU A 252 27.64 21.95 -7.38
CA GLU A 252 28.73 21.58 -6.48
C GLU A 252 29.69 22.76 -6.23
N GLU A 253 30.01 23.56 -7.25
CA GLU A 253 30.74 24.81 -7.13
C GLU A 253 30.01 25.82 -6.21
N ALA A 254 28.67 25.81 -6.25
CA ALA A 254 27.83 26.63 -5.36
C ALA A 254 27.66 26.02 -3.95
N GLY A 255 28.37 24.94 -3.62
CA GLY A 255 28.29 24.26 -2.32
C GLY A 255 27.10 23.30 -2.12
N ILE A 256 26.39 22.99 -3.18
CA ILE A 256 25.24 22.07 -3.16
C ILE A 256 25.69 20.72 -3.75
N ARG A 257 25.87 19.73 -2.90
CA ARG A 257 26.18 18.37 -3.34
C ARG A 257 24.98 17.71 -4.02
N VAL A 258 25.13 17.31 -5.28
CA VAL A 258 24.06 16.63 -6.01
C VAL A 258 24.17 15.11 -5.85
N VAL A 259 23.10 14.49 -5.44
CA VAL A 259 22.98 13.03 -5.28
C VAL A 259 21.86 12.50 -6.16
N GLN A 260 22.23 11.74 -7.17
CA GLN A 260 21.25 11.07 -8.01
C GLN A 260 20.64 9.86 -7.30
N THR A 261 19.33 9.64 -7.46
CA THR A 261 18.66 8.48 -6.89
C THR A 261 19.30 7.18 -7.39
N PRO A 262 19.47 6.17 -6.50
CA PRO A 262 19.96 4.86 -6.93
C PRO A 262 19.06 4.26 -8.01
N TYR A 263 19.63 3.41 -8.85
CA TYR A 263 18.87 2.67 -9.87
C TYR A 263 17.80 1.81 -9.17
N GLU A 264 16.57 1.79 -9.69
CA GLU A 264 15.44 1.03 -9.14
C GLU A 264 15.10 1.33 -7.67
N ALA A 265 15.35 2.54 -7.18
CA ALA A 265 14.99 2.96 -5.84
C ALA A 265 13.85 4.01 -5.85
N PRO A 266 12.60 3.61 -6.11
CA PRO A 266 11.46 4.54 -6.22
C PRO A 266 11.23 5.36 -4.95
N ASN A 267 11.62 4.84 -3.79
CA ASN A 267 11.43 5.54 -2.52
C ASN A 267 12.48 6.64 -2.26
N ALA A 268 13.48 6.81 -3.12
CA ALA A 268 14.55 7.76 -2.87
C ALA A 268 14.11 9.23 -2.99
N ASN A 269 13.08 9.51 -3.78
CA ASN A 269 12.46 10.83 -3.95
C ASN A 269 10.96 10.87 -3.58
N ALA A 270 10.53 9.99 -2.68
CA ALA A 270 9.12 9.79 -2.33
C ALA A 270 8.39 11.07 -1.85
N TYR A 271 9.12 12.04 -1.32
CA TYR A 271 8.53 13.32 -0.87
C TYR A 271 8.19 14.23 -2.04
N ALA A 272 9.07 14.30 -3.05
CA ALA A 272 8.80 15.02 -4.27
C ALA A 272 7.64 14.38 -5.06
N GLU A 273 7.65 13.06 -5.21
CA GLU A 273 6.55 12.33 -5.85
C GLU A 273 5.20 12.56 -5.15
N ARG A 274 5.19 12.55 -3.81
CA ARG A 274 3.97 12.82 -3.02
C ARG A 274 3.48 14.26 -3.22
N PHE A 275 4.38 15.23 -3.27
CA PHE A 275 4.02 16.62 -3.55
C PHE A 275 3.39 16.75 -4.94
N VAL A 276 4.01 16.16 -5.98
CA VAL A 276 3.47 16.17 -7.35
C VAL A 276 2.08 15.54 -7.39
N ARG A 277 1.89 14.41 -6.73
CA ARG A 277 0.58 13.77 -6.63
C ARG A 277 -0.45 14.69 -6.00
N SER A 278 -0.13 15.30 -4.85
CA SER A 278 -1.04 16.24 -4.18
C SER A 278 -1.35 17.45 -5.07
N MET A 279 -0.36 18.01 -5.76
CA MET A 279 -0.55 19.14 -6.69
C MET A 279 -1.51 18.78 -7.82
N LYS A 280 -1.36 17.57 -8.40
CA LYS A 280 -2.24 17.10 -9.47
C LYS A 280 -3.65 16.83 -8.95
N GLU A 281 -3.81 15.93 -8.00
CA GLU A 281 -5.12 15.48 -7.52
C GLU A 281 -5.96 16.60 -6.86
N GLU A 282 -5.31 17.48 -6.10
CA GLU A 282 -6.01 18.51 -5.34
C GLU A 282 -6.22 19.82 -6.13
N CYS A 283 -5.41 20.08 -7.17
CA CYS A 283 -5.46 21.34 -7.91
C CYS A 283 -5.51 21.15 -9.43
N LEU A 284 -4.46 20.62 -10.06
CA LEU A 284 -4.31 20.70 -11.52
C LEU A 284 -5.33 19.85 -12.28
N ASP A 285 -5.70 18.68 -11.77
CA ASP A 285 -6.71 17.81 -12.38
C ASP A 285 -8.15 18.35 -12.21
N ARG A 286 -8.31 19.42 -11.41
CA ARG A 286 -9.60 20.07 -11.14
C ARG A 286 -9.79 21.40 -11.85
N ILE A 287 -8.79 21.83 -12.62
CA ILE A 287 -8.83 23.07 -13.38
C ILE A 287 -8.36 22.83 -14.81
N ILE A 288 -8.79 23.68 -15.71
CA ILE A 288 -8.25 23.75 -17.07
C ILE A 288 -7.41 25.03 -17.15
N PRO A 289 -6.07 24.95 -17.17
CA PRO A 289 -5.24 26.14 -17.30
C PRO A 289 -5.40 26.75 -18.71
N ILE A 290 -6.00 27.93 -18.79
CA ILE A 290 -6.33 28.63 -20.07
C ILE A 290 -5.25 29.63 -20.51
N SER A 291 -4.20 29.79 -19.74
CA SER A 291 -3.03 30.60 -20.07
C SER A 291 -1.85 30.28 -19.15
N GLU A 292 -0.65 30.67 -19.55
CA GLU A 292 0.54 30.57 -18.70
C GLU A 292 0.32 31.34 -17.37
N GLY A 293 -0.24 32.54 -17.41
CA GLY A 293 -0.51 33.33 -16.21
C GLY A 293 -1.50 32.64 -15.26
N HIS A 294 -2.55 32.02 -15.81
CA HIS A 294 -3.48 31.22 -15.01
C HIS A 294 -2.82 30.01 -14.38
N PHE A 295 -1.98 29.29 -15.15
CA PHE A 295 -1.22 28.16 -14.65
C PHE A 295 -0.25 28.55 -13.52
N ARG A 296 0.56 29.59 -13.73
CA ARG A 296 1.51 30.10 -12.72
C ARG A 296 0.79 30.52 -11.44
N ARG A 297 -0.35 31.18 -11.56
CA ARG A 297 -1.20 31.54 -10.41
C ARG A 297 -1.71 30.30 -9.69
N ALA A 298 -2.19 29.29 -10.41
CA ALA A 298 -2.67 28.06 -9.80
C ALA A 298 -1.57 27.34 -8.98
N VAL A 299 -0.36 27.25 -9.53
CA VAL A 299 0.80 26.69 -8.84
C VAL A 299 1.15 27.50 -7.59
N THR A 300 1.20 28.83 -7.68
CA THR A 300 1.52 29.72 -6.56
C THR A 300 0.48 29.62 -5.43
N GLU A 301 -0.80 29.65 -5.78
CA GLU A 301 -1.89 29.52 -4.81
C GLU A 301 -1.91 28.15 -4.14
N PHE A 302 -1.61 27.08 -4.90
CA PHE A 302 -1.49 25.75 -4.31
C PHE A 302 -0.32 25.65 -3.34
N VAL A 303 0.85 26.17 -3.68
CA VAL A 303 2.02 26.16 -2.79
C VAL A 303 1.73 26.95 -1.50
N ALA A 304 1.05 28.10 -1.62
CA ALA A 304 0.63 28.87 -0.45
C ALA A 304 -0.35 28.06 0.44
N HIS A 305 -1.32 27.39 -0.20
CA HIS A 305 -2.26 26.49 0.48
C HIS A 305 -1.51 25.32 1.14
N TYR A 306 -0.59 24.68 0.42
CA TYR A 306 0.21 23.56 0.89
C TYR A 306 1.02 23.90 2.14
N HIS A 307 1.57 25.11 2.24
CA HIS A 307 2.35 25.54 3.41
C HIS A 307 1.50 25.99 4.59
N ARG A 308 0.41 26.73 4.34
CA ARG A 308 -0.29 27.51 5.39
C ARG A 308 -1.64 26.98 5.79
N GLU A 309 -2.19 26.04 5.01
CA GLU A 309 -3.60 25.67 5.16
C GLU A 309 -3.82 24.15 5.13
N ARG A 310 -2.89 23.43 4.52
CA ARG A 310 -2.95 21.97 4.37
C ARG A 310 -2.26 21.26 5.52
N ASN A 311 -2.97 20.36 6.19
CA ASN A 311 -2.40 19.50 7.23
C ASN A 311 -1.51 18.40 6.63
N HIS A 312 -0.37 18.15 7.27
CA HIS A 312 0.63 17.17 6.81
C HIS A 312 0.74 16.00 7.78
N GLN A 313 0.28 14.82 7.37
CA GLN A 313 0.34 13.59 8.20
C GLN A 313 1.77 13.27 8.67
N GLY A 314 2.78 13.50 7.82
CA GLY A 314 4.19 13.28 8.17
C GLY A 314 4.77 14.31 9.14
N LEU A 315 4.02 15.34 9.51
CA LEU A 315 4.32 16.36 10.52
C LEU A 315 3.24 16.35 11.63
N GLU A 316 2.70 15.19 11.97
CA GLU A 316 1.66 15.04 13.00
C GLU A 316 0.39 15.89 12.74
N ASN A 317 0.04 16.06 11.47
CA ASN A 317 -1.02 16.93 10.97
C ASN A 317 -0.78 18.43 11.23
N ALA A 318 0.45 18.86 11.49
CA ALA A 318 0.79 20.27 11.59
C ALA A 318 0.81 20.94 10.20
N LEU A 319 0.72 22.27 10.21
CA LEU A 319 0.98 23.12 9.04
C LEU A 319 2.51 23.32 8.90
N ILE A 320 2.98 23.50 7.68
CA ILE A 320 4.42 23.82 7.46
C ILE A 320 4.73 25.25 7.92
N GLU A 321 3.85 26.19 7.56
CA GLU A 321 3.92 27.61 7.96
C GLU A 321 2.59 27.97 8.62
N GLY A 322 2.45 27.73 9.90
CA GLY A 322 1.22 28.05 10.61
C GLY A 322 1.47 28.73 11.95
N ALA A 323 0.78 29.82 12.20
CA ALA A 323 0.59 30.29 13.56
C ALA A 323 -0.43 29.39 14.27
N PRO A 324 -0.35 29.21 15.61
CA PRO A 324 -1.36 28.46 16.36
C PRO A 324 -2.74 29.09 16.08
N MET A 325 -3.67 28.25 15.59
CA MET A 325 -5.04 28.71 15.30
C MET A 325 -5.79 28.94 16.60
N SER A 326 -6.60 30.00 16.65
CA SER A 326 -7.53 30.23 17.76
C SER A 326 -8.45 29.02 17.92
N SER A 327 -8.62 28.56 19.15
CA SER A 327 -9.61 27.54 19.51
C SER A 327 -11.01 28.11 19.71
N VAL A 328 -11.16 29.46 19.76
CA VAL A 328 -12.39 30.18 20.06
C VAL A 328 -12.80 30.99 18.82
N GLY A 329 -14.12 31.17 18.63
CA GLY A 329 -14.66 31.94 17.52
C GLY A 329 -15.44 31.11 16.50
N ARG A 330 -16.16 31.80 15.60
CA ARG A 330 -16.97 31.17 14.56
C ARG A 330 -16.07 30.58 13.46
N VAL A 331 -16.43 29.38 13.01
CA VAL A 331 -15.71 28.73 11.89
C VAL A 331 -16.08 29.39 10.57
N HIS A 332 -15.07 29.84 9.83
CA HIS A 332 -15.20 30.38 8.49
C HIS A 332 -14.48 29.50 7.48
N ARG A 333 -15.14 29.23 6.36
CA ARG A 333 -14.53 28.62 5.19
C ARG A 333 -13.85 29.71 4.37
N GLN A 334 -12.60 29.50 4.04
CA GLN A 334 -11.88 30.28 3.04
C GLN A 334 -11.55 29.38 1.85
N SER A 335 -11.55 29.99 0.68
CA SER A 335 -11.31 29.25 -0.57
C SER A 335 -10.29 29.96 -1.45
N ARG A 336 -9.53 29.16 -2.20
CA ARG A 336 -8.61 29.63 -3.24
C ARG A 336 -9.03 29.06 -4.58
N LEU A 337 -8.59 29.66 -5.66
CA LEU A 337 -8.86 29.23 -7.05
C LEU A 337 -10.36 28.98 -7.30
N GLY A 338 -11.21 29.92 -6.87
CA GLY A 338 -12.66 29.81 -7.10
C GLY A 338 -13.35 28.68 -6.34
N GLY A 339 -12.75 28.16 -5.28
CA GLY A 339 -13.32 27.09 -4.46
C GLY A 339 -12.71 25.69 -4.72
N VAL A 340 -11.71 25.59 -5.58
CA VAL A 340 -10.96 24.34 -5.82
C VAL A 340 -10.22 23.91 -4.55
N LEU A 341 -9.58 24.86 -3.86
CA LEU A 341 -8.91 24.63 -2.59
C LEU A 341 -9.71 25.30 -1.47
N ASN A 342 -10.02 24.56 -0.43
CA ASN A 342 -10.80 25.03 0.71
C ASN A 342 -10.09 24.74 2.02
N PHE A 343 -10.14 25.68 2.95
CA PHE A 343 -9.69 25.49 4.31
C PHE A 343 -10.59 26.20 5.30
N TYR A 344 -10.48 25.84 6.56
CA TYR A 344 -11.35 26.32 7.62
C TYR A 344 -10.53 26.91 8.74
N ARG A 345 -10.91 28.10 9.21
CA ARG A 345 -10.31 28.75 10.36
C ARG A 345 -11.37 29.36 11.25
N ARG A 346 -11.03 29.58 12.51
CA ARG A 346 -11.87 30.37 13.40
C ARG A 346 -11.52 31.85 13.26
N ALA A 347 -12.53 32.71 13.23
CA ALA A 347 -12.32 34.15 13.37
C ALA A 347 -11.87 34.41 14.81
N ALA A 348 -10.87 35.26 14.96
CA ALA A 348 -10.45 35.75 16.26
C ALA A 348 -11.54 36.66 16.85
#